data_121dce34ac5d4dcba9a9725f95f37890
#
_entry.id   121dce34ac5d4dcba9a9725f95f37890
#
_cell.length_a   1.000
_cell.length_b   1.000
_cell.length_c   1.000
_cell.angle_alpha   90.00
_cell.angle_beta   90.00
_cell.angle_gamma   90.00
#
_symmetry.space_group_name_H-M   'P 1'
#
loop_
_entity.id
_entity.type
_entity.pdbx_description
1 polymer ?
#
loop_
_entity_poly.entity_id
_entity_poly.type
_entity_poly.pdbx_seq_one_letter_code
_entity_poly.pdbx_strand_id
1 'polypeptide(L)'
;MGKTTNALERVFEGVQRGDREKSAAEIARLREYHAAIIDDLWHGPTRLERVEALFAELDRVAAETQYRAADAELWYDTIVAFGELLSTTVVSEYLASAGVANHWVDMRRALVTQQRHKDASVDIDASAFRLLAEVEGAAETIFVGQGFIGGAPDGTTTTLGREGSDY
;
A
#
# COMPACT_ATOMS: atom_id res chain seq x y z
N MET A 1 -3.24 -4.33 -12.84
CA MET A 1 -2.28 -4.36 -11.74
C MET A 1 -2.02 -5.72 -11.10
N GLY A 2 -2.63 -6.81 -11.56
CA GLY A 2 -2.49 -8.16 -10.98
C GLY A 2 -1.10 -8.80 -10.94
N LYS A 3 -0.05 -8.13 -11.44
CA LYS A 3 1.34 -8.60 -11.32
C LYS A 3 2.10 -7.96 -10.15
N THR A 4 1.55 -6.91 -9.54
CA THR A 4 2.22 -6.15 -8.47
C THR A 4 2.34 -6.97 -7.20
N THR A 5 1.27 -7.63 -6.76
CA THR A 5 1.28 -8.50 -5.58
C THR A 5 2.35 -9.60 -5.70
N ASN A 6 2.40 -10.31 -6.84
CA ASN A 6 3.41 -11.34 -7.06
C ASN A 6 4.85 -10.78 -7.06
N ALA A 7 5.05 -9.54 -7.52
CA ALA A 7 6.37 -8.88 -7.44
C ALA A 7 6.74 -8.56 -5.99
N LEU A 8 5.79 -8.04 -5.21
CA LEU A 8 5.99 -7.75 -3.79
C LEU A 8 6.23 -9.02 -2.96
N GLU A 9 5.56 -10.13 -3.29
CA GLU A 9 5.86 -11.42 -2.69
C GLU A 9 7.31 -11.87 -2.94
N ARG A 10 7.85 -11.62 -4.17
CA ARG A 10 9.27 -11.89 -4.44
C ARG A 10 10.23 -10.95 -3.70
N VAL A 11 9.82 -9.68 -3.47
CA VAL A 11 10.56 -8.77 -2.58
C VAL A 11 10.60 -9.34 -1.16
N PHE A 12 9.45 -9.77 -0.63
CA PHE A 12 9.37 -10.40 0.68
C PHE A 12 10.23 -11.67 0.79
N GLU A 13 10.21 -12.55 -0.23
CA GLU A 13 11.10 -13.70 -0.28
C GLU A 13 12.60 -13.33 -0.18
N GLY A 14 13.00 -12.24 -0.84
CA GLY A 14 14.35 -11.70 -0.75
C GLY A 14 14.68 -11.24 0.67
N VAL A 15 13.79 -10.47 1.30
CA VAL A 15 13.94 -10.04 2.70
C VAL A 15 14.05 -11.24 3.64
N GLN A 16 13.17 -12.23 3.48
CA GLN A 16 13.16 -13.45 4.29
C GLN A 16 14.46 -14.25 4.22
N ARG A 17 15.12 -14.23 3.07
CA ARG A 17 16.39 -14.92 2.82
C ARG A 17 17.63 -14.07 3.10
N GLY A 18 17.43 -12.78 3.42
CA GLY A 18 18.53 -11.81 3.54
C GLY A 18 19.18 -11.47 2.18
N ASP A 19 18.50 -11.77 1.07
CA ASP A 19 18.97 -11.51 -0.29
C ASP A 19 18.55 -10.09 -0.73
N ARG A 20 19.36 -9.12 -0.33
CA ARG A 20 19.12 -7.71 -0.61
C ARG A 20 19.18 -7.38 -2.10
N GLU A 21 20.06 -8.05 -2.85
CA GLU A 21 20.19 -7.82 -4.29
C GLU A 21 18.91 -8.26 -5.02
N LYS A 22 18.36 -9.41 -4.64
CA LYS A 22 17.08 -9.89 -5.17
C LYS A 22 15.96 -8.91 -4.87
N SER A 23 15.82 -8.47 -3.61
CA SER A 23 14.77 -7.53 -3.21
C SER A 23 14.88 -6.21 -3.97
N ALA A 24 16.08 -5.63 -4.06
CA ALA A 24 16.30 -4.38 -4.79
C ALA A 24 16.01 -4.52 -6.30
N ALA A 25 16.40 -5.65 -6.92
CA ALA A 25 16.11 -5.90 -8.33
C ALA A 25 14.59 -6.03 -8.60
N GLU A 26 13.84 -6.69 -7.73
CA GLU A 26 12.38 -6.78 -7.87
C GLU A 26 11.69 -5.42 -7.67
N ILE A 27 12.15 -4.61 -6.70
CA ILE A 27 11.64 -3.25 -6.51
C ILE A 27 11.94 -2.37 -7.72
N ALA A 28 13.15 -2.45 -8.30
CA ALA A 28 13.49 -1.70 -9.51
C ALA A 28 12.56 -2.05 -10.67
N ARG A 29 12.30 -3.35 -10.94
CA ARG A 29 11.35 -3.79 -11.97
C ARG A 29 9.94 -3.29 -11.70
N LEU A 30 9.52 -3.30 -10.44
CA LEU A 30 8.21 -2.81 -10.04
C LEU A 30 8.08 -1.30 -10.27
N ARG A 31 9.14 -0.54 -10.00
CA ARG A 31 9.23 0.89 -10.28
C ARG A 31 9.13 1.18 -11.78
N GLU A 32 9.90 0.47 -12.61
CA GLU A 32 9.82 0.58 -14.08
C GLU A 32 8.41 0.28 -14.60
N TYR A 33 7.77 -0.76 -14.07
CA TYR A 33 6.40 -1.14 -14.44
C TYR A 33 5.39 -0.02 -14.12
N HIS A 34 5.49 0.59 -12.94
CA HIS A 34 4.60 1.70 -12.56
C HIS A 34 4.92 2.98 -13.34
N ALA A 35 6.19 3.27 -13.61
CA ALA A 35 6.58 4.39 -14.45
C ALA A 35 5.96 4.29 -15.85
N ALA A 36 6.02 3.11 -16.48
CA ALA A 36 5.38 2.89 -17.77
C ALA A 36 3.87 3.12 -17.75
N ILE A 37 3.16 2.67 -16.69
CA ILE A 37 1.73 2.93 -16.53
C ILE A 37 1.45 4.43 -16.38
N ILE A 38 2.26 5.13 -15.60
CA ILE A 38 2.12 6.57 -15.37
C ILE A 38 2.36 7.32 -16.68
N ASP A 39 3.42 6.99 -17.41
CA ASP A 39 3.72 7.62 -18.70
C ASP A 39 2.59 7.41 -19.72
N ASP A 40 1.99 6.22 -19.75
CA ASP A 40 0.83 5.94 -20.61
C ASP A 40 -0.39 6.77 -20.22
N LEU A 41 -0.68 6.89 -18.92
CA LEU A 41 -1.83 7.64 -18.42
C LEU A 41 -1.72 9.15 -18.67
N TRP A 42 -0.52 9.72 -18.53
CA TRP A 42 -0.27 11.16 -18.75
C TRP A 42 0.21 11.50 -20.16
N HIS A 43 0.27 10.51 -21.06
CA HIS A 43 0.71 10.67 -22.46
C HIS A 43 2.14 11.21 -22.61
N GLY A 44 3.02 10.87 -21.69
CA GLY A 44 4.42 11.26 -21.71
C GLY A 44 5.15 11.08 -20.39
N PRO A 45 6.47 11.25 -20.37
CA PRO A 45 7.28 11.08 -19.18
C PRO A 45 6.76 11.92 -18.01
N THR A 46 6.33 11.24 -16.96
CA THR A 46 5.70 11.88 -15.79
C THR A 46 6.28 11.30 -14.51
N ARG A 47 6.54 12.19 -13.57
CA ARG A 47 7.01 11.82 -12.24
C ARG A 47 5.99 12.24 -11.19
N LEU A 48 5.52 11.27 -10.43
CA LEU A 48 4.61 11.51 -9.30
C LEU A 48 5.38 11.38 -7.98
N GLU A 49 5.55 12.49 -7.28
CA GLU A 49 6.36 12.55 -6.05
C GLU A 49 5.84 11.59 -4.97
N ARG A 50 4.52 11.46 -4.83
CA ARG A 50 3.91 10.53 -3.86
C ARG A 50 4.21 9.08 -4.18
N VAL A 51 4.26 8.70 -5.46
CA VAL A 51 4.63 7.35 -5.90
C VAL A 51 6.10 7.09 -5.61
N GLU A 52 6.97 8.07 -5.89
CA GLU A 52 8.40 7.96 -5.58
C GLU A 52 8.66 7.84 -4.07
N ALA A 53 7.91 8.57 -3.25
CA ALA A 53 8.00 8.47 -1.79
C ALA A 53 7.62 7.06 -1.29
N LEU A 54 6.57 6.44 -1.86
CA LEU A 54 6.19 5.06 -1.54
C LEU A 54 7.27 4.05 -1.94
N PHE A 55 7.91 4.23 -3.10
CA PHE A 55 9.03 3.38 -3.48
C PHE A 55 10.25 3.56 -2.58
N ALA A 56 10.55 4.78 -2.14
CA ALA A 56 11.62 5.04 -1.17
C ALA A 56 11.30 4.39 0.20
N GLU A 57 10.05 4.40 0.62
CA GLU A 57 9.60 3.69 1.82
C GLU A 57 9.75 2.17 1.66
N LEU A 58 9.36 1.60 0.53
CA LEU A 58 9.53 0.17 0.23
C LEU A 58 11.00 -0.24 0.21
N ASP A 59 11.88 0.56 -0.42
CA ASP A 59 13.32 0.33 -0.41
C ASP A 59 13.87 0.29 1.02
N ARG A 60 13.44 1.23 1.88
CA ARG A 60 13.83 1.28 3.29
C ARG A 60 13.34 0.06 4.06
N VAL A 61 12.10 -0.34 3.88
CA VAL A 61 11.51 -1.53 4.51
C VAL A 61 12.26 -2.79 4.07
N ALA A 62 12.53 -2.94 2.76
CA ALA A 62 13.23 -4.11 2.23
C ALA A 62 14.71 -4.18 2.64
N ALA A 63 15.34 -3.03 2.92
CA ALA A 63 16.72 -2.94 3.42
C ALA A 63 16.83 -3.18 4.93
N GLU A 64 15.71 -3.22 5.67
CA GLU A 64 15.70 -3.43 7.12
C GLU A 64 16.36 -4.75 7.49
N THR A 65 17.27 -4.71 8.46
CA THR A 65 18.08 -5.85 8.84
C THR A 65 17.52 -6.66 10.01
N GLN A 66 16.39 -6.23 10.57
CA GLN A 66 15.83 -6.81 11.78
C GLN A 66 14.76 -7.89 11.50
N TYR A 67 14.70 -8.40 10.25
CA TYR A 67 13.80 -9.51 9.96
C TYR A 67 14.06 -10.69 10.91
N ARG A 68 12.99 -11.16 11.54
CA ARG A 68 12.96 -12.39 12.34
C ARG A 68 11.85 -13.29 11.82
N ALA A 69 12.10 -14.57 11.78
CA ALA A 69 11.12 -15.55 11.30
C ALA A 69 9.79 -15.52 12.10
N ALA A 70 9.86 -15.13 13.38
CA ALA A 70 8.68 -14.96 14.22
C ALA A 70 7.76 -13.81 13.75
N ASP A 71 8.31 -12.82 13.03
CA ASP A 71 7.59 -11.64 12.54
C ASP A 71 7.27 -11.75 11.04
N ALA A 72 7.37 -12.95 10.45
CA ALA A 72 7.24 -13.16 9.01
C ALA A 72 5.91 -12.64 8.42
N GLU A 73 4.81 -12.82 9.14
CA GLU A 73 3.50 -12.38 8.66
C GLU A 73 3.36 -10.85 8.72
N LEU A 74 3.91 -10.19 9.72
CA LEU A 74 4.00 -8.74 9.81
C LEU A 74 4.82 -8.16 8.64
N TRP A 75 5.97 -8.75 8.33
CA TRP A 75 6.79 -8.32 7.19
C TRP A 75 6.10 -8.54 5.85
N TYR A 76 5.40 -9.67 5.72
CA TYR A 76 4.58 -9.95 4.54
C TYR A 76 3.54 -8.86 4.34
N ASP A 77 2.70 -8.61 5.35
CA ASP A 77 1.64 -7.60 5.30
C ASP A 77 2.20 -6.21 4.99
N THR A 78 3.30 -5.83 5.64
CA THR A 78 3.96 -4.54 5.43
C THR A 78 4.41 -4.38 3.97
N ILE A 79 5.01 -5.41 3.37
CA ILE A 79 5.53 -5.34 2.00
C ILE A 79 4.41 -5.43 0.96
N VAL A 80 3.46 -6.35 1.10
CA VAL A 80 2.41 -6.52 0.07
C VAL A 80 1.43 -5.35 0.04
N ALA A 81 1.25 -4.64 1.15
CA ALA A 81 0.41 -3.45 1.22
C ALA A 81 0.83 -2.34 0.24
N PHE A 82 2.10 -2.28 -0.15
CA PHE A 82 2.56 -1.30 -1.14
C PHE A 82 1.88 -1.44 -2.50
N GLY A 83 1.35 -2.62 -2.84
CA GLY A 83 0.56 -2.81 -4.06
C GLY A 83 -0.68 -1.93 -4.09
N GLU A 84 -1.42 -1.93 -3.00
CA GLU A 84 -2.63 -1.13 -2.83
C GLU A 84 -2.32 0.36 -2.68
N LEU A 85 -1.26 0.69 -1.94
CA LEU A 85 -0.82 2.08 -1.78
C LEU A 85 -0.40 2.70 -3.10
N LEU A 86 0.44 2.02 -3.89
CA LEU A 86 0.89 2.49 -5.20
C LEU A 86 -0.29 2.66 -6.17
N SER A 87 -1.17 1.65 -6.25
CA SER A 87 -2.29 1.69 -7.20
C SER A 87 -3.26 2.82 -6.91
N THR A 88 -3.68 2.97 -5.66
CA THR A 88 -4.64 4.02 -5.28
C THR A 88 -4.03 5.41 -5.33
N THR A 89 -2.71 5.54 -5.09
CA THR A 89 -2.01 6.80 -5.28
C THR A 89 -2.01 7.22 -6.75
N VAL A 90 -1.70 6.30 -7.68
CA VAL A 90 -1.76 6.60 -9.13
C VAL A 90 -3.18 7.01 -9.55
N VAL A 91 -4.21 6.29 -9.06
CA VAL A 91 -5.62 6.63 -9.34
C VAL A 91 -5.97 8.02 -8.82
N SER A 92 -5.64 8.34 -7.57
CA SER A 92 -5.90 9.64 -6.95
C SER A 92 -5.24 10.79 -7.72
N GLU A 93 -3.96 10.65 -8.05
CA GLU A 93 -3.20 11.64 -8.84
C GLU A 93 -3.78 11.81 -10.24
N TYR A 94 -4.20 10.72 -10.89
CA TYR A 94 -4.81 10.78 -12.21
C TYR A 94 -6.17 11.49 -12.18
N LEU A 95 -7.03 11.18 -11.21
CA LEU A 95 -8.31 11.89 -11.02
C LEU A 95 -8.08 13.39 -10.83
N ALA A 96 -7.13 13.77 -9.97
CA ALA A 96 -6.79 15.17 -9.74
C ALA A 96 -6.30 15.85 -11.02
N SER A 97 -5.45 15.20 -11.82
CA SER A 97 -4.96 15.72 -13.11
C SER A 97 -6.09 15.88 -14.14
N ALA A 98 -7.12 15.06 -14.05
CA ALA A 98 -8.33 15.14 -14.88
C ALA A 98 -9.35 16.19 -14.37
N GLY A 99 -9.02 16.97 -13.34
CA GLY A 99 -9.90 17.98 -12.76
C GLY A 99 -10.93 17.43 -11.77
N VAL A 100 -10.80 16.17 -11.36
CA VAL A 100 -11.66 15.53 -10.37
C VAL A 100 -11.00 15.62 -8.99
N ALA A 101 -11.43 16.60 -8.20
CA ALA A 101 -10.95 16.77 -6.83
C ALA A 101 -11.30 15.53 -6.00
N ASN A 102 -10.31 14.99 -5.31
CA ASN A 102 -10.47 13.79 -4.49
C ASN A 102 -9.51 13.81 -3.30
N HIS A 103 -9.93 13.16 -2.22
CA HIS A 103 -9.14 12.98 -1.01
C HIS A 103 -8.63 11.54 -0.94
N TRP A 104 -7.30 11.36 -0.92
CA TRP A 104 -6.70 10.03 -0.76
C TRP A 104 -6.54 9.71 0.72
N VAL A 105 -7.10 8.58 1.14
CA VAL A 105 -7.09 8.11 2.53
C VAL A 105 -6.14 6.92 2.66
N ASP A 106 -5.19 6.99 3.58
CA ASP A 106 -4.37 5.83 3.95
C ASP A 106 -5.16 4.88 4.86
N MET A 107 -5.65 3.79 4.31
CA MET A 107 -6.48 2.84 5.03
C MET A 107 -5.73 2.11 6.16
N ARG A 108 -4.42 2.12 6.18
CA ARG A 108 -3.63 1.66 7.34
C ARG A 108 -3.89 2.50 8.61
N ARG A 109 -4.37 3.74 8.43
CA ARG A 109 -4.70 4.67 9.52
C ARG A 109 -6.19 4.74 9.80
N ALA A 110 -7.01 4.56 8.78
CA ALA A 110 -8.46 4.73 8.85
C ALA A 110 -9.21 3.41 9.16
N LEU A 111 -8.74 2.29 8.62
CA LEU A 111 -9.34 0.97 8.83
C LEU A 111 -8.65 0.25 10.00
N VAL A 112 -9.31 0.19 11.14
CA VAL A 112 -8.81 -0.48 12.35
C VAL A 112 -9.03 -1.97 12.26
N THR A 113 -7.99 -2.76 12.52
CA THR A 113 -8.07 -4.22 12.51
C THR A 113 -7.62 -4.81 13.83
N GLN A 114 -7.95 -6.08 14.04
CA GLN A 114 -7.29 -6.87 15.07
C GLN A 114 -5.80 -7.04 14.74
N GLN A 115 -4.97 -7.21 15.78
CA GLN A 115 -3.54 -7.48 15.63
C GLN A 115 -3.30 -8.93 15.19
N ARG A 116 -3.75 -9.24 13.98
CA ARG A 116 -3.58 -10.54 13.33
C ARG A 116 -3.17 -10.30 11.88
N HIS A 117 -2.00 -10.78 11.51
CA HIS A 117 -1.48 -10.61 10.15
C HIS A 117 -2.07 -11.66 9.19
N LYS A 118 -2.12 -11.33 7.89
CA LYS A 118 -2.63 -12.13 6.76
C LYS A 118 -4.12 -12.47 6.77
N ASP A 119 -4.83 -12.25 7.84
CA ASP A 119 -6.25 -12.59 7.99
C ASP A 119 -6.86 -11.74 9.10
N ALA A 120 -6.60 -10.43 9.05
CA ALA A 120 -7.10 -9.51 10.05
C ALA A 120 -8.60 -9.27 9.88
N SER A 121 -9.32 -9.25 11.00
CA SER A 121 -10.72 -8.85 11.04
C SER A 121 -10.82 -7.36 11.33
N VAL A 122 -11.77 -6.70 10.69
CA VAL A 122 -12.02 -5.26 10.85
C VAL A 122 -12.81 -5.00 12.13
N ASP A 123 -12.38 -4.01 12.91
CA ASP A 123 -13.18 -3.38 13.94
C ASP A 123 -14.03 -2.28 13.28
N ILE A 124 -15.28 -2.59 13.00
CA ILE A 124 -16.20 -1.72 12.26
C ILE A 124 -16.45 -0.41 13.02
N ASP A 125 -16.66 -0.45 14.32
CA ASP A 125 -17.01 0.73 15.12
C ASP A 125 -15.80 1.70 15.20
N ALA A 126 -14.62 1.17 15.49
CA ALA A 126 -13.39 1.97 15.54
C ALA A 126 -13.03 2.53 14.15
N SER A 127 -13.23 1.74 13.08
CA SER A 127 -12.99 2.16 11.70
C SER A 127 -13.97 3.26 11.28
N ALA A 128 -15.25 3.11 11.58
CA ALA A 128 -16.27 4.11 11.27
C ALA A 128 -15.94 5.47 11.89
N PHE A 129 -15.50 5.47 13.16
CA PHE A 129 -15.08 6.69 13.84
C PHE A 129 -13.92 7.40 13.16
N ARG A 130 -12.88 6.65 12.74
CA ARG A 130 -11.71 7.22 12.04
C ARG A 130 -12.06 7.69 10.63
N LEU A 131 -12.85 6.91 9.89
CA LEU A 131 -13.29 7.27 8.54
C LEU A 131 -14.17 8.52 8.55
N LEU A 132 -15.06 8.66 9.53
CA LEU A 132 -15.87 9.88 9.68
C LEU A 132 -14.98 11.11 9.91
N ALA A 133 -13.93 11.00 10.73
CA ALA A 133 -13.00 12.09 10.96
C ALA A 133 -12.24 12.51 9.68
N GLU A 134 -11.85 11.53 8.82
CA GLU A 134 -11.25 11.83 7.52
C GLU A 134 -12.24 12.53 6.58
N VAL A 135 -13.50 12.09 6.55
CA VAL A 135 -14.56 12.68 5.70
C VAL A 135 -14.92 14.09 6.17
N GLU A 136 -15.11 14.30 7.46
CA GLU A 136 -15.48 15.60 8.03
C GLU A 136 -14.35 16.64 7.89
N GLY A 137 -13.10 16.19 7.85
CA GLY A 137 -11.92 17.05 7.68
C GLY A 137 -11.62 17.42 6.23
N ALA A 138 -12.27 16.79 5.24
CA ALA A 138 -11.99 16.99 3.82
C ALA A 138 -13.01 17.97 3.18
N ALA A 139 -12.53 18.74 2.20
CA ALA A 139 -13.38 19.56 1.35
C ALA A 139 -13.95 18.77 0.15
N GLU A 140 -13.32 17.67 -0.18
CA GLU A 140 -13.65 16.81 -1.31
C GLU A 140 -14.83 15.89 -0.98
N THR A 141 -15.58 15.52 -2.03
CA THR A 141 -16.72 14.58 -1.92
C THR A 141 -16.39 13.20 -2.48
N ILE A 142 -15.22 13.05 -3.11
CA ILE A 142 -14.71 11.78 -3.63
C ILE A 142 -13.52 11.35 -2.79
N PHE A 143 -13.58 10.13 -2.29
CA PHE A 143 -12.51 9.53 -1.48
C PHE A 143 -11.92 8.34 -2.20
N VAL A 144 -10.58 8.25 -2.21
CA VAL A 144 -9.83 7.14 -2.78
C VAL A 144 -9.08 6.45 -1.64
N GLY A 145 -9.47 5.23 -1.33
CA GLY A 145 -8.83 4.41 -0.30
C GLY A 145 -8.41 3.04 -0.84
N GLN A 146 -7.60 2.32 -0.08
CA GLN A 146 -7.17 0.97 -0.40
C GLN A 146 -8.22 -0.05 0.07
N GLY A 147 -8.43 -1.10 -0.73
CA GLY A 147 -8.99 -2.35 -0.23
C GLY A 147 -7.89 -3.21 0.40
N PHE A 148 -8.24 -4.33 0.98
CA PHE A 148 -7.34 -5.39 1.42
C PHE A 148 -6.40 -5.07 2.59
N ILE A 149 -6.11 -3.81 2.91
CA ILE A 149 -5.19 -3.40 3.96
C ILE A 149 -5.86 -2.59 5.07
N GLY A 150 -5.32 -2.68 6.27
CA GLY A 150 -5.70 -1.90 7.43
C GLY A 150 -4.54 -1.73 8.39
N GLY A 151 -4.79 -1.22 9.57
CA GLY A 151 -3.82 -1.04 10.62
C GLY A 151 -4.26 -1.59 11.96
N ALA A 152 -3.38 -2.30 12.64
CA ALA A 152 -3.60 -2.74 14.01
C ALA A 152 -3.44 -1.57 15.00
N PRO A 153 -3.92 -1.71 16.25
CA PRO A 153 -3.82 -0.65 17.26
C PRO A 153 -2.40 -0.22 17.61
N ASP A 154 -1.41 -1.10 17.42
CA ASP A 154 0.01 -0.81 17.63
C ASP A 154 0.66 -0.05 16.46
N GLY A 155 -0.11 0.26 15.41
CA GLY A 155 0.35 0.96 14.21
C GLY A 155 0.96 0.07 13.15
N THR A 156 0.97 -1.25 13.33
CA THR A 156 1.46 -2.18 12.29
C THR A 156 0.43 -2.35 11.17
N THR A 157 0.94 -2.52 9.95
CA THR A 157 0.10 -2.80 8.77
C THR A 157 -0.42 -4.23 8.84
N THR A 158 -1.68 -4.42 8.49
CA THR A 158 -2.32 -5.73 8.39
C THR A 158 -2.94 -5.92 7.02
N THR A 159 -3.07 -7.18 6.58
CA THR A 159 -3.88 -7.52 5.42
C THR A 159 -5.12 -8.29 5.85
N LEU A 160 -6.24 -7.97 5.21
CA LEU A 160 -7.48 -8.71 5.33
C LEU A 160 -7.36 -10.02 4.54
N GLY A 161 -8.02 -11.08 4.94
CA GLY A 161 -7.97 -12.37 4.23
C GLY A 161 -8.34 -12.28 2.75
N ARG A 162 -8.29 -13.39 2.02
CA ARG A 162 -8.46 -13.44 0.55
C ARG A 162 -9.75 -12.79 0.01
N GLU A 163 -10.77 -12.59 0.83
CA GLU A 163 -12.04 -11.92 0.48
C GLU A 163 -12.15 -10.51 1.12
N GLY A 164 -11.05 -10.00 1.67
CA GLY A 164 -11.02 -8.73 2.43
C GLY A 164 -11.27 -7.45 1.61
N SER A 165 -11.41 -7.55 0.30
CA SER A 165 -11.82 -6.42 -0.56
C SER A 165 -13.34 -6.28 -0.69
N ASP A 166 -14.11 -7.20 -0.14
CA ASP A 166 -15.57 -7.26 -0.29
C ASP A 166 -16.32 -6.76 0.96
N TYR A 167 -15.62 -6.11 1.89
CA TYR A 167 -16.19 -5.49 3.10
C TYR A 167 -16.56 -4.04 2.87
#